data_20aa1df0d28c1110143985da7622358e
#
_entry.id   20aa1df0d28c1110143985da7622358e
#
_cell.length_a   1.000
_cell.length_b   1.000
_cell.length_c   1.000
_cell.angle_alpha   90.00
_cell.angle_beta   90.00
_cell.angle_gamma   90.00
#
_symmetry.space_group_name_H-M   'P 1'
#
loop_
_entity.id
_entity.type
_entity.pdbx_description
1 polymer ?
#
loop_
_entity_poly.entity_id
_entity_poly.type
_entity_poly.pdbx_seq_one_letter_code
_entity_poly.pdbx_strand_id
1 'polypeptide(L)'
;WLDAIAPTNFFWTNPEALDRANSSQGVSVLQGWQHWLEDAAVKDIRMVKPDAFVVGRDLAATPGQVVLRNELLELIQYAPSTPQVHAMPIVLVAPWINKFYIMDLSPRNSLIRHLVGQGFTVFVTSWKNPGPEARATTLDDYLLKGVRPAFEAARTICNVPQIHATGYCLGGTAVAMLLAWLNADVDDRAANPVAHWTTFTTLADFSDPGEIGVFLNQGSFDFLRRRMAKTGYLDGADMARAFRMLRPNSLIWHYVIHSYLYGEE
;
A
#
# COMPACT_ATOMS: atom_id res chain seq x y z
N TRP A 1 17.53 -18.65 -2.54
CA TRP A 1 18.97 -18.77 -2.76
C TRP A 1 19.29 -19.17 -4.20
N LEU A 2 18.58 -20.14 -4.79
CA LEU A 2 18.83 -20.55 -6.18
C LEU A 2 18.65 -19.37 -7.16
N ASP A 3 17.62 -18.56 -6.97
CA ASP A 3 17.39 -17.36 -7.79
C ASP A 3 18.55 -16.37 -7.71
N ALA A 4 19.17 -16.22 -6.54
CA ALA A 4 20.28 -15.27 -6.35
C ALA A 4 21.56 -15.65 -7.11
N ILE A 5 21.74 -16.95 -7.40
CA ILE A 5 22.90 -17.48 -8.13
C ILE A 5 22.57 -17.86 -9.58
N ALA A 6 21.39 -17.45 -10.08
CA ALA A 6 21.01 -17.71 -11.46
C ALA A 6 22.02 -17.09 -12.43
N PRO A 7 22.51 -17.83 -13.45
CA PRO A 7 23.52 -17.31 -14.37
C PRO A 7 23.14 -16.00 -15.06
N THR A 8 21.85 -15.79 -15.31
CA THR A 8 21.33 -14.57 -15.94
C THR A 8 21.45 -13.31 -15.06
N ASN A 9 21.75 -13.47 -13.78
CA ASN A 9 21.96 -12.33 -12.86
C ASN A 9 23.36 -11.71 -12.96
N PHE A 10 24.26 -12.33 -13.72
CA PHE A 10 25.66 -11.90 -13.83
C PHE A 10 26.01 -11.55 -15.28
N PHE A 11 26.70 -10.44 -15.48
CA PHE A 11 27.00 -9.91 -16.80
C PHE A 11 27.64 -10.95 -17.74
N TRP A 12 28.68 -11.65 -17.26
CA TRP A 12 29.45 -12.60 -18.09
C TRP A 12 28.71 -13.89 -18.45
N THR A 13 27.64 -14.19 -17.75
CA THR A 13 26.82 -15.39 -17.96
C THR A 13 25.41 -15.10 -18.46
N ASN A 14 25.12 -13.81 -18.69
CA ASN A 14 23.86 -13.36 -19.30
C ASN A 14 24.06 -13.09 -20.79
N PRO A 15 23.51 -13.95 -21.70
CA PRO A 15 23.74 -13.81 -23.15
C PRO A 15 23.19 -12.48 -23.69
N GLU A 16 22.06 -12.02 -23.19
CA GLU A 16 21.47 -10.75 -23.63
C GLU A 16 22.27 -9.54 -23.20
N ALA A 17 22.85 -9.56 -21.99
CA ALA A 17 23.76 -8.49 -21.55
C ALA A 17 24.99 -8.39 -22.44
N LEU A 18 25.57 -9.52 -22.84
CA LEU A 18 26.69 -9.57 -23.76
C LEU A 18 26.33 -9.10 -25.16
N ASP A 19 25.17 -9.49 -25.69
CA ASP A 19 24.69 -9.07 -26.99
C ASP A 19 24.43 -7.56 -27.02
N ARG A 20 23.79 -7.01 -25.99
CA ARG A 20 23.56 -5.55 -25.83
C ARG A 20 24.86 -4.76 -25.71
N ALA A 21 25.83 -5.29 -24.97
CA ALA A 21 27.14 -4.65 -24.86
C ALA A 21 27.86 -4.60 -26.23
N ASN A 22 27.80 -5.69 -27.00
CA ASN A 22 28.39 -5.73 -28.35
C ASN A 22 27.63 -4.82 -29.33
N SER A 23 26.30 -4.90 -29.39
CA SER A 23 25.49 -4.10 -30.31
C SER A 23 25.55 -2.61 -30.03
N SER A 24 25.65 -2.21 -28.77
CA SER A 24 25.79 -0.81 -28.32
C SER A 24 27.24 -0.32 -28.29
N GLN A 25 28.21 -1.12 -28.70
CA GLN A 25 29.64 -0.82 -28.61
C GLN A 25 30.08 -0.42 -27.18
N GLY A 26 29.48 -1.07 -26.17
CA GLY A 26 29.77 -0.84 -24.76
C GLY A 26 28.97 0.29 -24.09
N VAL A 27 28.13 1.00 -24.81
CA VAL A 27 27.31 2.10 -24.23
C VAL A 27 26.38 1.58 -23.14
N SER A 28 25.75 0.43 -23.34
CA SER A 28 24.87 -0.18 -22.32
C SER A 28 25.62 -0.46 -21.01
N VAL A 29 26.88 -0.87 -21.08
CA VAL A 29 27.73 -1.12 -19.90
C VAL A 29 28.00 0.19 -19.14
N LEU A 30 28.33 1.26 -19.86
CA LEU A 30 28.58 2.57 -19.24
C LEU A 30 27.31 3.12 -18.57
N GLN A 31 26.15 3.00 -19.21
CA GLN A 31 24.86 3.37 -18.63
C GLN A 31 24.54 2.54 -17.38
N GLY A 32 24.72 1.25 -17.46
CA GLY A 32 24.52 0.36 -16.30
C GLY A 32 25.42 0.70 -15.10
N TRP A 33 26.69 1.06 -15.35
CA TRP A 33 27.59 1.55 -14.32
C TRP A 33 27.15 2.87 -13.72
N GLN A 34 26.65 3.79 -14.54
CA GLN A 34 26.12 5.07 -14.06
C GLN A 34 24.91 4.83 -13.14
N HIS A 35 23.96 4.02 -13.56
CA HIS A 35 22.78 3.68 -12.74
C HIS A 35 23.17 3.04 -11.42
N TRP A 36 24.13 2.11 -11.45
CA TRP A 36 24.64 1.48 -10.24
C TRP A 36 25.27 2.50 -9.27
N LEU A 37 26.08 3.43 -9.77
CA LEU A 37 26.69 4.50 -8.95
C LEU A 37 25.64 5.40 -8.31
N GLU A 38 24.61 5.78 -9.06
CA GLU A 38 23.51 6.60 -8.57
C GLU A 38 22.71 5.87 -7.46
N ASP A 39 22.44 4.58 -7.65
CA ASP A 39 21.75 3.76 -6.66
C ASP A 39 22.60 3.48 -5.42
N ALA A 40 23.90 3.29 -5.59
CA ALA A 40 24.86 3.15 -4.50
C ALA A 40 24.91 4.41 -3.62
N ALA A 41 24.79 5.60 -4.22
CA ALA A 41 24.75 6.86 -3.49
C ALA A 41 23.51 6.98 -2.58
N VAL A 42 22.34 6.49 -3.01
CA VAL A 42 21.11 6.49 -2.23
C VAL A 42 20.93 5.22 -1.40
N LYS A 43 21.80 4.22 -1.57
CA LYS A 43 21.78 2.92 -0.87
C LYS A 43 20.48 2.14 -1.08
N ASP A 44 19.89 2.28 -2.24
CA ASP A 44 18.68 1.55 -2.63
C ASP A 44 18.66 1.31 -4.15
N ILE A 45 17.99 0.26 -4.61
CA ILE A 45 17.76 -0.04 -6.03
C ILE A 45 16.49 0.71 -6.44
N ARG A 46 16.62 1.68 -7.34
CA ARG A 46 15.48 2.41 -7.87
C ARG A 46 14.68 1.52 -8.81
N MET A 47 13.38 1.51 -8.61
CA MET A 47 12.43 0.77 -9.47
C MET A 47 11.76 1.67 -10.51
N VAL A 48 11.89 2.99 -10.35
CA VAL A 48 11.34 4.01 -11.24
C VAL A 48 12.28 5.22 -11.23
N LYS A 49 12.26 5.98 -12.31
CA LYS A 49 12.98 7.27 -12.37
C LYS A 49 12.42 8.23 -11.31
N PRO A 50 13.28 9.05 -10.69
CA PRO A 50 12.81 10.16 -9.88
C PRO A 50 11.79 11.00 -10.66
N ASP A 51 10.71 11.40 -10.01
CA ASP A 51 9.66 12.26 -10.57
C ASP A 51 8.89 11.69 -11.80
N ALA A 52 9.05 10.39 -12.11
CA ALA A 52 8.30 9.75 -13.19
C ALA A 52 6.78 9.81 -12.97
N PHE A 53 6.35 9.83 -11.71
CA PHE A 53 4.94 9.90 -11.33
C PHE A 53 4.71 10.98 -10.27
N VAL A 54 3.71 11.81 -10.48
CA VAL A 54 3.28 12.85 -9.54
C VAL A 54 1.89 12.50 -9.02
N VAL A 55 1.75 12.39 -7.69
CA VAL A 55 0.47 12.16 -7.03
C VAL A 55 -0.46 13.34 -7.27
N GLY A 56 -1.69 13.06 -7.67
CA GLY A 56 -2.69 14.07 -8.07
C GLY A 56 -2.69 14.40 -9.57
N ARG A 57 -1.64 13.98 -10.31
CA ARG A 57 -1.55 14.14 -11.76
C ARG A 57 -1.52 12.78 -12.48
N ASP A 58 -0.55 11.95 -12.14
CA ASP A 58 -0.31 10.65 -12.79
C ASP A 58 -0.89 9.49 -11.97
N LEU A 59 -0.84 9.61 -10.64
CA LEU A 59 -1.42 8.71 -9.66
C LEU A 59 -2.44 9.47 -8.82
N ALA A 60 -3.49 8.82 -8.36
CA ALA A 60 -4.55 9.43 -7.56
C ALA A 60 -5.16 10.67 -8.25
N ALA A 61 -5.37 10.58 -9.57
CA ALA A 61 -5.84 11.70 -10.37
C ALA A 61 -7.37 11.89 -10.33
N THR A 62 -8.11 10.99 -9.68
CA THR A 62 -9.56 11.15 -9.48
C THR A 62 -9.81 12.32 -8.53
N PRO A 63 -10.59 13.34 -8.92
CA PRO A 63 -10.81 14.52 -8.10
C PRO A 63 -11.44 14.21 -6.75
N GLY A 64 -10.91 14.76 -5.67
CA GLY A 64 -11.41 14.57 -4.32
C GLY A 64 -10.89 15.65 -3.36
N GLN A 65 -11.42 15.65 -2.15
CA GLN A 65 -11.06 16.57 -1.10
C GLN A 65 -10.93 15.84 0.24
N VAL A 66 -9.99 16.26 1.08
CA VAL A 66 -9.88 15.79 2.45
C VAL A 66 -11.01 16.40 3.28
N VAL A 67 -11.88 15.56 3.83
CA VAL A 67 -13.06 15.98 4.61
C VAL A 67 -12.92 15.70 6.10
N LEU A 68 -11.96 14.86 6.49
CA LEU A 68 -11.58 14.61 7.88
C LEU A 68 -10.06 14.46 7.94
N ARG A 69 -9.45 15.03 8.99
CA ARG A 69 -8.05 14.81 9.33
C ARG A 69 -7.92 14.62 10.82
N ASN A 70 -7.19 13.60 11.22
CA ASN A 70 -6.80 13.37 12.60
C ASN A 70 -5.32 12.95 12.70
N GLU A 71 -4.89 12.49 13.87
CA GLU A 71 -3.50 12.09 14.12
C GLU A 71 -3.06 10.84 13.32
N LEU A 72 -4.01 9.99 12.87
CA LEU A 72 -3.75 8.70 12.22
C LEU A 72 -4.00 8.72 10.72
N LEU A 73 -5.01 9.47 10.25
CA LEU A 73 -5.41 9.44 8.85
C LEU A 73 -6.05 10.74 8.37
N GLU A 74 -6.15 10.83 7.06
CA GLU A 74 -7.06 11.71 6.34
C GLU A 74 -8.15 10.88 5.67
N LEU A 75 -9.38 11.39 5.62
CA LEU A 75 -10.48 10.83 4.86
C LEU A 75 -10.70 11.68 3.62
N ILE A 76 -10.57 11.07 2.45
CA ILE A 76 -10.76 11.74 1.16
C ILE A 76 -12.16 11.40 0.65
N GLN A 77 -12.98 12.41 0.36
CA GLN A 77 -14.24 12.28 -0.38
C GLN A 77 -13.99 12.62 -1.84
N TYR A 78 -14.38 11.73 -2.74
CA TYR A 78 -14.24 11.97 -4.18
C TYR A 78 -15.42 12.73 -4.75
N ALA A 79 -15.14 13.61 -5.69
CA ALA A 79 -16.16 14.42 -6.36
C ALA A 79 -17.09 13.54 -7.21
N PRO A 80 -18.41 13.75 -7.18
CA PRO A 80 -19.35 13.01 -8.02
C PRO A 80 -19.10 13.28 -9.50
N SER A 81 -19.23 12.25 -10.33
CA SER A 81 -19.13 12.39 -11.80
C SER A 81 -20.47 12.14 -12.51
N THR A 82 -21.53 11.90 -11.74
CA THR A 82 -22.89 11.66 -12.22
C THR A 82 -23.84 12.73 -11.67
N PRO A 83 -24.94 13.06 -12.39
CA PRO A 83 -25.92 14.07 -11.93
C PRO A 83 -26.64 13.70 -10.63
N GLN A 84 -26.73 12.42 -10.33
CA GLN A 84 -27.32 11.86 -9.11
C GLN A 84 -26.41 10.80 -8.56
N VAL A 85 -26.40 10.66 -7.22
CA VAL A 85 -25.63 9.64 -6.52
C VAL A 85 -26.53 8.76 -5.67
N HIS A 86 -26.09 7.54 -5.41
CA HIS A 86 -26.75 6.64 -4.45
C HIS A 86 -26.71 7.26 -3.06
N ALA A 87 -27.81 7.08 -2.31
CA ALA A 87 -27.93 7.66 -0.97
C ALA A 87 -26.86 7.11 0.01
N MET A 88 -26.58 5.81 -0.06
CA MET A 88 -25.63 5.17 0.82
C MET A 88 -24.22 5.23 0.24
N PRO A 89 -23.26 5.87 0.94
CA PRO A 89 -21.89 5.99 0.46
C PRO A 89 -21.09 4.71 0.67
N ILE A 90 -19.97 4.58 -0.06
CA ILE A 90 -18.94 3.58 0.15
C ILE A 90 -17.77 4.23 0.90
N VAL A 91 -17.37 3.63 2.01
CA VAL A 91 -16.13 3.99 2.70
C VAL A 91 -15.11 2.87 2.50
N LEU A 92 -14.04 3.18 1.77
CA LEU A 92 -12.99 2.26 1.45
C LEU A 92 -11.83 2.45 2.44
N VAL A 93 -11.58 1.43 3.26
CA VAL A 93 -10.48 1.39 4.20
C VAL A 93 -9.25 0.83 3.48
N ALA A 94 -8.30 1.71 3.17
CA ALA A 94 -7.03 1.33 2.58
C ALA A 94 -6.14 0.64 3.63
N PRO A 95 -5.22 -0.24 3.21
CA PRO A 95 -4.23 -0.80 4.12
C PRO A 95 -3.21 0.28 4.52
N TRP A 96 -2.66 0.20 5.74
CA TRP A 96 -1.63 1.13 6.19
C TRP A 96 -0.22 0.81 5.69
N ILE A 97 -0.04 -0.33 5.02
CA ILE A 97 1.23 -0.68 4.35
C ILE A 97 1.35 0.00 2.99
N ASN A 98 0.27 -0.05 2.19
CA ASN A 98 0.22 0.56 0.87
C ASN A 98 -0.34 1.99 0.94
N LYS A 99 -0.05 2.77 -0.08
CA LYS A 99 -0.65 4.10 -0.22
C LYS A 99 -2.13 4.00 -0.59
N PHE A 100 -2.93 4.97 -0.15
CA PHE A 100 -4.38 5.02 -0.44
C PHE A 100 -4.70 4.88 -1.93
N TYR A 101 -3.81 5.40 -2.79
CA TYR A 101 -3.98 5.41 -4.25
C TYR A 101 -3.68 4.07 -4.94
N ILE A 102 -3.42 2.99 -4.20
CA ILE A 102 -3.37 1.64 -4.78
C ILE A 102 -4.67 1.30 -5.53
N MET A 103 -5.77 1.93 -5.14
CA MET A 103 -7.08 1.78 -5.76
C MET A 103 -7.37 2.85 -6.82
N ASP A 104 -6.42 3.77 -7.09
CA ASP A 104 -6.54 4.89 -8.04
C ASP A 104 -5.20 5.15 -8.73
N LEU A 105 -4.61 4.12 -9.37
CA LEU A 105 -3.28 4.17 -9.96
C LEU A 105 -3.25 4.95 -11.28
N SER A 106 -4.28 4.81 -12.10
CA SER A 106 -4.37 5.53 -13.37
C SER A 106 -5.82 5.58 -13.84
N PRO A 107 -6.18 6.40 -14.84
CA PRO A 107 -7.55 6.46 -15.35
C PRO A 107 -8.12 5.12 -15.83
N ARG A 108 -7.27 4.18 -16.24
CA ARG A 108 -7.67 2.82 -16.65
C ARG A 108 -7.68 1.83 -15.50
N ASN A 109 -6.87 2.08 -14.46
CA ASN A 109 -6.69 1.20 -13.31
C ASN A 109 -7.11 1.95 -12.04
N SER A 110 -8.38 2.36 -11.97
CA SER A 110 -8.95 3.05 -10.83
C SER A 110 -10.30 2.45 -10.46
N LEU A 111 -10.34 1.74 -9.34
CA LEU A 111 -11.60 1.31 -8.73
C LEU A 111 -12.40 2.52 -8.25
N ILE A 112 -11.73 3.52 -7.73
CA ILE A 112 -12.36 4.77 -7.24
C ILE A 112 -13.11 5.44 -8.37
N ARG A 113 -12.45 5.69 -9.50
CA ARG A 113 -13.08 6.31 -10.67
C ARG A 113 -14.25 5.48 -11.20
N HIS A 114 -14.11 4.16 -11.20
CA HIS A 114 -15.19 3.27 -11.60
C HIS A 114 -16.42 3.45 -10.69
N LEU A 115 -16.24 3.37 -9.37
CA LEU A 115 -17.35 3.50 -8.41
C LEU A 115 -18.02 4.87 -8.47
N VAL A 116 -17.25 5.96 -8.56
CA VAL A 116 -17.77 7.31 -8.74
C VAL A 116 -18.56 7.42 -10.05
N GLY A 117 -18.06 6.79 -11.13
CA GLY A 117 -18.76 6.72 -12.42
C GLY A 117 -20.06 5.92 -12.39
N GLN A 118 -20.20 5.00 -11.44
CA GLN A 118 -21.44 4.25 -11.19
C GLN A 118 -22.41 5.00 -10.25
N GLY A 119 -22.11 6.24 -9.87
CA GLY A 119 -22.97 7.07 -9.03
C GLY A 119 -22.82 6.82 -7.54
N PHE A 120 -21.73 6.20 -7.06
CA PHE A 120 -21.48 6.10 -5.64
C PHE A 120 -20.74 7.33 -5.12
N THR A 121 -21.13 7.80 -3.93
CA THR A 121 -20.29 8.69 -3.14
C THR A 121 -19.22 7.83 -2.48
N VAL A 122 -17.95 8.10 -2.78
CA VAL A 122 -16.82 7.29 -2.34
C VAL A 122 -15.93 8.07 -1.39
N PHE A 123 -15.60 7.46 -0.27
CA PHE A 123 -14.61 7.93 0.68
C PHE A 123 -13.46 6.91 0.78
N VAL A 124 -12.23 7.39 0.93
CA VAL A 124 -11.05 6.53 1.11
C VAL A 124 -10.21 7.03 2.27
N THR A 125 -9.75 6.11 3.13
CA THR A 125 -8.80 6.43 4.20
C THR A 125 -7.38 6.54 3.64
N SER A 126 -6.69 7.63 3.95
CA SER A 126 -5.27 7.83 3.69
C SER A 126 -4.51 7.83 5.01
N TRP A 127 -3.80 6.75 5.31
CA TRP A 127 -3.08 6.62 6.57
C TRP A 127 -1.82 7.48 6.59
N LYS A 128 -1.59 8.15 7.72
CA LYS A 128 -0.34 8.83 8.00
C LYS A 128 0.78 7.79 8.15
N ASN A 129 1.93 8.01 7.54
CA ASN A 129 3.10 7.20 7.83
C ASN A 129 3.53 7.41 9.29
N PRO A 130 3.75 6.34 10.07
CA PRO A 130 4.15 6.47 11.46
C PRO A 130 5.54 7.12 11.58
N GLY A 131 5.69 7.93 12.61
CA GLY A 131 6.95 8.47 13.06
C GLY A 131 7.18 8.13 14.55
N PRO A 132 8.20 8.72 15.20
CA PRO A 132 8.50 8.48 16.62
C PRO A 132 7.34 8.76 17.56
N GLU A 133 6.43 9.64 17.16
CA GLU A 133 5.20 9.99 17.89
C GLU A 133 4.21 8.83 17.99
N ALA A 134 4.27 7.89 17.04
CA ALA A 134 3.39 6.71 16.99
C ALA A 134 3.81 5.58 17.95
N ARG A 135 4.86 5.78 18.76
CA ARG A 135 5.41 4.76 19.67
C ARG A 135 4.38 4.09 20.58
N ALA A 136 3.39 4.83 21.04
CA ALA A 136 2.34 4.36 21.92
C ALA A 136 1.04 4.01 21.18
N THR A 137 1.00 4.17 19.86
CA THR A 137 -0.17 3.87 19.05
C THR A 137 -0.39 2.36 18.98
N THR A 138 -1.60 1.93 19.33
CA THR A 138 -2.00 0.52 19.35
C THR A 138 -2.90 0.18 18.18
N LEU A 139 -3.17 -1.11 17.98
CA LEU A 139 -4.14 -1.55 16.98
C LEU A 139 -5.55 -1.01 17.29
N ASP A 140 -5.92 -0.93 18.57
CA ASP A 140 -7.19 -0.36 19.00
C ASP A 140 -7.33 1.11 18.57
N ASP A 141 -6.23 1.88 18.62
CA ASP A 141 -6.24 3.25 18.14
C ASP A 141 -6.53 3.33 16.64
N TYR A 142 -5.96 2.43 15.82
CA TYR A 142 -6.28 2.35 14.38
C TYR A 142 -7.76 2.08 14.14
N LEU A 143 -8.40 1.24 14.95
CA LEU A 143 -9.82 0.93 14.82
C LEU A 143 -10.69 2.07 15.35
N LEU A 144 -10.47 2.50 16.60
CA LEU A 144 -11.37 3.38 17.32
C LEU A 144 -11.14 4.87 17.05
N LYS A 145 -9.88 5.26 16.76
CA LYS A 145 -9.52 6.65 16.42
C LYS A 145 -9.29 6.84 14.90
N GLY A 146 -9.15 5.75 14.14
CA GLY A 146 -8.95 5.78 12.70
C GLY A 146 -10.22 5.40 11.93
N VAL A 147 -10.53 4.09 11.85
CA VAL A 147 -11.61 3.57 10.97
C VAL A 147 -12.99 4.05 11.44
N ARG A 148 -13.30 3.97 12.73
CA ARG A 148 -14.60 4.38 13.28
C ARG A 148 -14.94 5.84 12.97
N PRO A 149 -14.08 6.84 13.26
CA PRO A 149 -14.35 8.22 12.90
C PRO A 149 -14.52 8.46 11.39
N ALA A 150 -13.83 7.69 10.55
CA ALA A 150 -14.03 7.77 9.11
C ALA A 150 -15.44 7.33 8.69
N PHE A 151 -15.97 6.27 9.30
CA PHE A 151 -17.35 5.81 9.07
C PHE A 151 -18.37 6.84 9.58
N GLU A 152 -18.17 7.39 10.75
CA GLU A 152 -19.03 8.42 11.36
C GLU A 152 -19.04 9.71 10.52
N ALA A 153 -17.88 10.14 10.02
CA ALA A 153 -17.78 11.31 9.15
C ALA A 153 -18.55 11.11 7.84
N ALA A 154 -18.37 9.96 7.18
CA ALA A 154 -19.07 9.65 5.94
C ALA A 154 -20.61 9.63 6.13
N ARG A 155 -21.08 9.02 7.22
CA ARG A 155 -22.50 9.02 7.59
C ARG A 155 -23.04 10.45 7.77
N THR A 156 -22.32 11.25 8.52
CA THR A 156 -22.71 12.64 8.83
C THR A 156 -22.75 13.49 7.57
N ILE A 157 -21.72 13.40 6.72
CA ILE A 157 -21.65 14.16 5.46
C ILE A 157 -22.78 13.80 4.52
N CYS A 158 -23.08 12.50 4.40
CA CYS A 158 -24.14 12.02 3.51
C CYS A 158 -25.53 12.04 4.16
N ASN A 159 -25.63 12.38 5.46
CA ASN A 159 -26.88 12.36 6.23
C ASN A 159 -27.64 11.03 6.12
N VAL A 160 -26.93 9.92 6.34
CA VAL A 160 -27.48 8.56 6.24
C VAL A 160 -27.25 7.78 7.53
N PRO A 161 -28.10 6.80 7.86
CA PRO A 161 -27.93 5.98 9.07
C PRO A 161 -26.77 4.98 8.93
N GLN A 162 -26.45 4.54 7.72
CA GLN A 162 -25.48 3.48 7.49
C GLN A 162 -24.67 3.72 6.21
N ILE A 163 -23.55 3.01 6.08
CA ILE A 163 -22.62 3.04 4.95
C ILE A 163 -22.37 1.64 4.40
N HIS A 164 -21.79 1.54 3.22
CA HIS A 164 -21.09 0.35 2.74
C HIS A 164 -19.62 0.45 3.14
N ALA A 165 -19.13 -0.46 3.98
CA ALA A 165 -17.72 -0.55 4.31
C ALA A 165 -17.01 -1.45 3.29
N THR A 166 -15.90 -0.98 2.75
CA THR A 166 -15.06 -1.79 1.86
C THR A 166 -13.63 -1.80 2.41
N GLY A 167 -13.04 -2.96 2.57
CA GLY A 167 -11.68 -3.09 3.06
C GLY A 167 -10.77 -3.80 2.06
N TYR A 168 -9.58 -3.27 1.86
CA TYR A 168 -8.56 -3.88 1.02
C TYR A 168 -7.39 -4.36 1.88
N CYS A 169 -7.01 -5.64 1.76
CA CYS A 169 -5.90 -6.26 2.49
C CYS A 169 -6.05 -6.03 4.02
N LEU A 170 -5.07 -5.44 4.70
CA LEU A 170 -5.16 -5.09 6.13
C LEU A 170 -6.28 -4.10 6.46
N GLY A 171 -6.71 -3.28 5.49
CA GLY A 171 -7.90 -2.45 5.66
C GLY A 171 -9.16 -3.30 5.83
N GLY A 172 -9.27 -4.43 5.12
CA GLY A 172 -10.35 -5.40 5.32
C GLY A 172 -10.28 -6.10 6.67
N THR A 173 -9.07 -6.44 7.12
CA THR A 173 -8.85 -6.98 8.48
C THR A 173 -9.30 -5.96 9.53
N ALA A 174 -8.95 -4.68 9.38
CA ALA A 174 -9.39 -3.62 10.29
C ALA A 174 -10.92 -3.46 10.31
N VAL A 175 -11.57 -3.51 9.14
CA VAL A 175 -13.04 -3.49 9.05
C VAL A 175 -13.64 -4.68 9.79
N ALA A 176 -13.14 -5.90 9.56
CA ALA A 176 -13.64 -7.10 10.23
C ALA A 176 -13.49 -7.02 11.76
N MET A 177 -12.32 -6.54 12.24
CA MET A 177 -12.07 -6.35 13.68
C MET A 177 -13.00 -5.30 14.29
N LEU A 178 -13.19 -4.15 13.61
CA LEU A 178 -14.10 -3.11 14.08
C LEU A 178 -15.54 -3.61 14.12
N LEU A 179 -15.99 -4.35 13.10
CA LEU A 179 -17.33 -4.95 13.09
C LEU A 179 -17.51 -5.98 14.20
N ALA A 180 -16.50 -6.81 14.46
CA ALA A 180 -16.54 -7.74 15.59
C ALA A 180 -16.67 -6.99 16.93
N TRP A 181 -15.90 -5.92 17.11
CA TRP A 181 -15.97 -5.08 18.30
C TRP A 181 -17.34 -4.39 18.45
N LEU A 182 -17.88 -3.79 17.36
CA LEU A 182 -19.20 -3.13 17.36
C LEU A 182 -20.37 -4.09 17.65
N ASN A 183 -20.21 -5.38 17.34
CA ASN A 183 -21.24 -6.39 17.57
C ASN A 183 -20.98 -7.26 18.81
N ALA A 184 -19.91 -7.00 19.57
CA ALA A 184 -19.63 -7.73 20.82
C ALA A 184 -20.66 -7.43 21.90
N ASP A 185 -21.19 -6.21 21.93
CA ASP A 185 -22.27 -5.82 22.83
C ASP A 185 -23.62 -5.97 22.11
N VAL A 186 -24.42 -6.96 22.56
CA VAL A 186 -25.68 -7.34 21.91
C VAL A 186 -26.74 -6.26 22.07
N ASP A 187 -26.64 -5.43 23.10
CA ASP A 187 -27.64 -4.40 23.43
C ASP A 187 -27.47 -3.12 22.59
N ASP A 188 -26.28 -2.89 21.97
CA ASP A 188 -25.99 -1.69 21.16
C ASP A 188 -25.86 -1.98 19.65
N ARG A 189 -26.47 -3.05 19.15
CA ARG A 189 -26.49 -3.37 17.70
C ARG A 189 -27.09 -2.26 16.82
N ALA A 190 -27.94 -1.42 17.40
CA ALA A 190 -28.52 -0.27 16.71
C ALA A 190 -27.48 0.80 16.33
N ALA A 191 -26.32 0.79 16.95
CA ALA A 191 -25.24 1.73 16.72
C ALA A 191 -24.27 1.32 15.59
N ASN A 192 -24.42 0.11 14.99
CA ASN A 192 -23.55 -0.33 13.92
C ASN A 192 -23.76 0.53 12.66
N PRO A 193 -22.76 1.34 12.25
CA PRO A 193 -22.88 2.23 11.12
C PRO A 193 -22.78 1.51 9.75
N VAL A 194 -22.57 0.20 9.72
CA VAL A 194 -22.28 -0.55 8.50
C VAL A 194 -23.48 -1.42 8.13
N ALA A 195 -24.08 -1.15 6.96
CA ALA A 195 -25.17 -1.97 6.40
C ALA A 195 -24.61 -3.23 5.71
N HIS A 196 -23.58 -3.04 4.91
CA HIS A 196 -22.91 -4.12 4.17
C HIS A 196 -21.41 -3.89 4.18
N TRP A 197 -20.65 -4.97 4.12
CA TRP A 197 -19.20 -4.88 3.99
C TRP A 197 -18.67 -5.81 2.91
N THR A 198 -17.61 -5.38 2.26
CA THR A 198 -16.92 -6.10 1.20
C THR A 198 -15.43 -6.10 1.50
N THR A 199 -14.78 -7.21 1.26
CA THR A 199 -13.32 -7.30 1.43
C THR A 199 -12.65 -7.78 0.15
N PHE A 200 -11.50 -7.15 -0.17
CA PHE A 200 -10.64 -7.55 -1.26
C PHE A 200 -9.30 -8.04 -0.70
N THR A 201 -8.87 -9.23 -1.10
CA THR A 201 -7.56 -9.81 -0.72
C THR A 201 -7.27 -9.69 0.78
N THR A 202 -8.29 -9.92 1.60
CA THR A 202 -8.25 -9.75 3.06
C THR A 202 -7.95 -11.06 3.74
N LEU A 203 -7.04 -11.05 4.69
CA LEU A 203 -6.77 -12.16 5.59
C LEU A 203 -7.52 -11.92 6.90
N ALA A 204 -8.43 -12.83 7.25
CA ALA A 204 -9.19 -12.83 8.51
C ALA A 204 -8.70 -13.90 9.48
N ASP A 205 -8.14 -14.98 8.97
CA ASP A 205 -7.49 -16.05 9.73
C ASP A 205 -6.00 -16.05 9.42
N PHE A 206 -5.16 -15.90 10.44
CA PHE A 206 -3.71 -15.85 10.36
C PHE A 206 -3.03 -17.15 10.79
N SER A 207 -3.78 -18.24 10.96
CA SER A 207 -3.24 -19.56 11.31
C SER A 207 -2.32 -20.12 10.23
N ASP A 208 -2.59 -19.81 8.97
CA ASP A 208 -1.71 -20.08 7.83
C ASP A 208 -1.44 -18.78 7.06
N PRO A 209 -0.36 -18.06 7.39
CA PRO A 209 -0.02 -16.80 6.74
C PRO A 209 0.70 -16.98 5.39
N GLY A 210 0.83 -18.21 4.88
CA GLY A 210 1.52 -18.50 3.62
C GLY A 210 3.02 -18.19 3.68
N GLU A 211 3.58 -17.67 2.59
CA GLU A 211 5.03 -17.40 2.44
C GLU A 211 5.57 -16.42 3.50
N ILE A 212 4.72 -15.52 4.03
CA ILE A 212 5.11 -14.58 5.10
C ILE A 212 5.47 -15.32 6.39
N GLY A 213 4.98 -16.55 6.59
CA GLY A 213 5.28 -17.39 7.74
C GLY A 213 6.77 -17.58 7.99
N VAL A 214 7.63 -17.48 6.97
CA VAL A 214 9.09 -17.55 7.10
C VAL A 214 9.65 -16.48 8.06
N PHE A 215 8.98 -15.34 8.16
CA PHE A 215 9.36 -14.25 9.07
C PHE A 215 8.73 -14.38 10.47
N LEU A 216 7.80 -15.30 10.68
CA LEU A 216 7.09 -15.49 11.94
C LEU A 216 7.87 -16.44 12.87
N ASN A 217 9.04 -16.00 13.30
CA ASN A 217 9.89 -16.73 14.23
C ASN A 217 10.46 -15.79 15.30
N GLN A 218 10.90 -16.37 16.43
CA GLN A 218 11.37 -15.59 17.58
C GLN A 218 12.54 -14.66 17.22
N GLY A 219 13.46 -15.08 16.36
CA GLY A 219 14.60 -14.26 15.92
C GLY A 219 14.17 -13.01 15.17
N SER A 220 13.17 -13.13 14.27
CA SER A 220 12.59 -12.03 13.55
C SER A 220 11.87 -11.06 14.50
N PHE A 221 11.09 -11.56 15.44
CA PHE A 221 10.42 -10.73 16.45
C PHE A 221 11.42 -9.99 17.33
N ASP A 222 12.47 -10.63 17.79
CA ASP A 222 13.49 -9.98 18.61
C ASP A 222 14.29 -8.93 17.83
N PHE A 223 14.54 -9.16 16.56
CA PHE A 223 15.14 -8.18 15.66
C PHE A 223 14.23 -6.94 15.53
N LEU A 224 12.95 -7.13 15.21
CA LEU A 224 11.98 -6.04 15.09
C LEU A 224 11.82 -5.27 16.39
N ARG A 225 11.71 -5.96 17.54
CA ARG A 225 11.63 -5.32 18.86
C ARG A 225 12.85 -4.43 19.14
N ARG A 226 14.07 -4.93 18.90
CA ARG A 226 15.30 -4.13 19.09
C ARG A 226 15.35 -2.92 18.18
N ARG A 227 14.88 -3.06 16.93
CA ARG A 227 14.86 -1.96 15.98
C ARG A 227 13.83 -0.93 16.37
N MET A 228 12.61 -1.32 16.64
CA MET A 228 11.51 -0.43 17.05
C MET A 228 11.74 0.20 18.43
N ALA A 229 12.47 -0.46 19.32
CA ALA A 229 12.83 0.14 20.61
C ALA A 229 13.66 1.43 20.45
N LYS A 230 14.47 1.53 19.40
CA LYS A 230 15.27 2.72 19.09
C LYS A 230 14.46 3.81 18.39
N THR A 231 13.71 3.44 17.34
CA THR A 231 13.00 4.39 16.49
C THR A 231 11.62 4.77 17.04
N GLY A 232 10.95 3.85 17.73
CA GLY A 232 9.57 3.98 18.20
C GLY A 232 8.54 3.43 17.20
N TYR A 233 8.95 3.10 15.98
CA TYR A 233 8.08 2.61 14.91
C TYR A 233 8.86 1.72 13.95
N LEU A 234 8.15 0.99 13.09
CA LEU A 234 8.74 0.27 11.96
C LEU A 234 8.78 1.18 10.74
N ASP A 235 9.98 1.46 10.26
CA ASP A 235 10.19 2.30 9.09
C ASP A 235 9.64 1.64 7.81
N GLY A 236 8.96 2.44 6.97
CA GLY A 236 8.42 1.97 5.70
C GLY A 236 9.50 1.42 4.74
N ALA A 237 10.73 1.92 4.81
CA ALA A 237 11.84 1.40 4.02
C ALA A 237 12.26 -0.02 4.45
N ASP A 238 12.22 -0.32 5.74
CA ASP A 238 12.50 -1.68 6.23
C ASP A 238 11.41 -2.66 5.77
N MET A 239 10.15 -2.22 5.80
CA MET A 239 9.02 -2.99 5.30
C MET A 239 9.12 -3.22 3.79
N ALA A 240 9.45 -2.20 3.01
CA ALA A 240 9.63 -2.33 1.56
C ALA A 240 10.74 -3.33 1.21
N ARG A 241 11.86 -3.32 1.95
CA ARG A 241 12.93 -4.31 1.77
C ARG A 241 12.46 -5.73 2.05
N ALA A 242 11.69 -5.94 3.13
CA ALA A 242 11.14 -7.26 3.45
C ALA A 242 10.20 -7.77 2.34
N PHE A 243 9.33 -6.91 1.80
CA PHE A 243 8.45 -7.27 0.68
C PHE A 243 9.23 -7.59 -0.60
N ARG A 244 10.32 -6.87 -0.92
CA ARG A 244 11.18 -7.17 -2.06
C ARG A 244 11.80 -8.58 -1.94
N MET A 245 12.14 -9.02 -0.73
CA MET A 245 12.72 -10.34 -0.48
C MET A 245 11.72 -11.49 -0.66
N LEU A 246 10.42 -11.24 -0.61
CA LEU A 246 9.39 -12.26 -0.89
C LEU A 246 9.34 -12.64 -2.37
N ARG A 247 9.68 -11.72 -3.27
CA ARG A 247 9.73 -11.95 -4.72
C ARG A 247 10.99 -11.35 -5.35
N PRO A 248 12.18 -11.88 -4.99
CA PRO A 248 13.45 -11.26 -5.37
C PRO A 248 13.64 -11.18 -6.88
N ASN A 249 13.16 -12.15 -7.66
CA ASN A 249 13.28 -12.13 -9.12
C ASN A 249 12.55 -10.94 -9.74
N SER A 250 11.32 -10.69 -9.30
CA SER A 250 10.49 -9.61 -9.86
C SER A 250 10.82 -8.23 -9.27
N LEU A 251 11.28 -8.18 -8.00
CA LEU A 251 11.39 -6.92 -7.25
C LEU A 251 12.85 -6.51 -6.96
N ILE A 252 13.82 -7.34 -7.31
CA ILE A 252 15.25 -7.03 -7.17
C ILE A 252 15.97 -7.34 -8.48
N TRP A 253 16.05 -8.64 -8.86
CA TRP A 253 16.86 -9.06 -10.00
C TRP A 253 16.38 -8.51 -11.33
N HIS A 254 15.07 -8.36 -11.52
CA HIS A 254 14.55 -7.70 -12.72
C HIS A 254 15.16 -6.31 -12.91
N TYR A 255 15.15 -5.48 -11.85
CA TYR A 255 15.71 -4.12 -11.91
C TYR A 255 17.24 -4.12 -12.02
N VAL A 256 17.94 -5.00 -11.30
CA VAL A 256 19.40 -5.16 -11.42
C VAL A 256 19.80 -5.53 -12.84
N ILE A 257 19.12 -6.49 -13.47
CA ILE A 257 19.42 -6.94 -14.82
C ILE A 257 19.14 -5.84 -15.84
N HIS A 258 17.94 -5.28 -15.81
CA HIS A 258 17.55 -4.27 -16.79
C HIS A 258 18.34 -2.96 -16.64
N SER A 259 18.49 -2.48 -15.41
CA SER A 259 19.19 -1.22 -15.17
C SER A 259 20.71 -1.35 -15.26
N TYR A 260 21.31 -2.35 -14.56
CA TYR A 260 22.77 -2.40 -14.45
C TYR A 260 23.43 -3.23 -15.53
N LEU A 261 22.79 -4.32 -16.03
CA LEU A 261 23.39 -5.17 -17.05
C LEU A 261 23.01 -4.74 -18.47
N TYR A 262 21.77 -4.26 -18.65
CA TYR A 262 21.28 -3.84 -19.97
C TYR A 262 21.42 -2.32 -20.21
N GLY A 263 21.63 -1.52 -19.15
CA GLY A 263 21.69 -0.06 -19.23
C GLY A 263 20.35 0.61 -19.53
N GLU A 264 19.23 -0.09 -19.26
CA GLU A 264 17.87 0.44 -19.43
C GLU A 264 17.48 1.32 -18.22
N GLU A 265 16.63 2.32 -18.48
CA GLU A 265 16.09 3.18 -17.43
C GLU A 265 14.71 2.72 -16.96
#